data_adf05df2dcdf6cbb1b312ce18201641e
#
_entry.id   adf05df2dcdf6cbb1b312ce18201641e
#
_cell.length_a   1.000
_cell.length_b   1.000
_cell.length_c   1.000
_cell.angle_alpha   90.00
_cell.angle_beta   90.00
_cell.angle_gamma   90.00
#
_symmetry.space_group_name_H-M   'P 1'
#
loop_
_entity.id
_entity.type
_entity.pdbx_description
1 polymer ?
#
loop_
_entity_poly.entity_id
_entity_poly.type
_entity_poly.pdbx_seq_one_letter_code
_entity_poly.pdbx_strand_id
1 'polypeptide(L)'
;MTTPRFKTAESPFKADNTASNQCGFTLMNNQVGAVIAKVMATKPNVSVRYLPSMIRVDATGTTTVDYDEVSEALGEEPGFFDAAEFEENMSTHYGRMIHEDDRTIMFANPEDAAEYLGFDLTPTTA
;
A
#
# COMPACT_ATOMS: atom_id res chain seq x y z
N MET A 1 6.93 -1.05 -33.98
CA MET A 1 6.91 -0.68 -33.45
C MET A 1 6.90 -0.92 -33.05
N THR A 2 6.75 -1.12 -33.17
CA THR A 2 6.62 -0.99 -32.57
C THR A 2 6.66 -1.02 -31.90
N THR A 3 6.43 -1.03 -31.81
CA THR A 3 6.29 -0.74 -31.02
C THR A 3 6.38 -0.75 -30.41
N PRO A 4 6.31 -0.62 -30.49
CA PRO A 4 6.21 -0.34 -29.66
C PRO A 4 6.02 -0.31 -29.18
N ARG A 5 5.74 -0.17 -29.36
CA ARG A 5 5.36 0.29 -28.84
C ARG A 5 5.34 0.49 -28.22
N PHE A 6 5.06 0.41 -28.08
CA PHE A 6 4.84 0.90 -27.38
C PHE A 6 4.92 0.72 -26.83
N LYS A 7 5.04 0.75 -26.95
CA LYS A 7 5.00 0.95 -26.24
C LYS A 7 4.86 1.23 -25.72
N THR A 8 4.50 1.43 -25.80
CA THR A 8 4.20 1.92 -25.18
C THR A 8 3.94 1.97 -24.79
N ALA A 9 3.78 2.10 -25.05
CA ALA A 9 3.42 2.44 -24.43
C ALA A 9 2.88 2.00 -24.33
N GLU A 10 2.55 1.90 -24.58
CA GLU A 10 2.05 1.75 -24.09
C GLU A 10 1.78 1.38 -23.48
N SER A 11 1.24 1.11 -24.50
CA SER A 11 1.14 1.04 -23.16
C SER A 11 1.89 -0.08 -22.45
N PRO A 12 2.77 0.25 -21.77
CA PRO A 12 3.57 -0.65 -20.97
C PRO A 12 2.86 -1.16 -19.72
N PHE A 13 1.72 -0.64 -19.43
CA PHE A 13 1.03 -1.00 -18.20
C PHE A 13 0.74 -2.47 -18.06
N LYS A 14 0.43 -3.11 -19.14
CA LYS A 14 0.07 -4.51 -19.05
C LYS A 14 1.21 -5.37 -18.63
N ALA A 15 2.36 -5.10 -19.21
CA ALA A 15 3.53 -5.85 -18.83
C ALA A 15 3.88 -5.61 -17.38
N ASP A 16 3.76 -4.40 -16.96
CA ASP A 16 4.04 -4.08 -15.57
C ASP A 16 3.10 -4.78 -14.64
N ASN A 17 1.84 -4.86 -15.01
CA ASN A 17 0.87 -5.51 -14.16
C ASN A 17 1.17 -6.98 -13.97
N THR A 18 1.60 -7.63 -15.03
CA THR A 18 1.90 -9.03 -14.88
C THR A 18 3.18 -9.26 -14.10
N ALA A 19 4.09 -8.32 -14.17
CA ALA A 19 5.35 -8.45 -13.45
C ALA A 19 5.24 -7.96 -12.02
N SER A 20 4.31 -7.06 -11.76
CA SER A 20 4.22 -6.43 -10.46
C SER A 20 3.38 -7.27 -9.52
N ASN A 21 3.95 -7.63 -8.41
CA ASN A 21 3.19 -8.25 -7.33
C ASN A 21 3.41 -7.37 -6.13
N GLN A 22 3.22 -6.06 -6.34
CA GLN A 22 3.54 -5.08 -5.32
C GLN A 22 2.40 -4.12 -5.09
N CYS A 23 2.36 -3.59 -3.89
CA CYS A 23 1.51 -2.50 -3.51
C CYS A 23 2.33 -1.56 -2.67
N GLY A 24 1.83 -0.37 -2.45
CA GLY A 24 2.61 0.54 -1.65
C GLY A 24 2.00 1.92 -1.57
N PHE A 25 2.69 2.78 -0.87
CA PHE A 25 2.23 4.14 -0.69
C PHE A 25 3.41 5.07 -0.50
N THR A 26 3.14 6.34 -0.73
CA THR A 26 4.13 7.39 -0.56
C THR A 26 3.68 8.26 0.60
N LEU A 27 4.57 8.46 1.54
CA LEU A 27 4.30 9.25 2.73
C LEU A 27 5.00 10.59 2.63
N MET A 28 4.44 11.58 3.31
CA MET A 28 5.14 12.83 3.49
C MET A 28 6.32 12.60 4.41
N ASN A 29 7.42 13.29 4.14
CA ASN A 29 8.60 13.16 4.97
C ASN A 29 8.48 14.10 6.17
N ASN A 30 7.64 13.72 7.12
CA ASN A 30 7.46 14.42 8.36
C ASN A 30 7.55 13.41 9.51
N GLN A 31 7.33 13.86 10.71
CA GLN A 31 7.51 13.00 11.87
C GLN A 31 6.61 11.77 11.82
N VAL A 32 5.34 11.97 11.50
CA VAL A 32 4.39 10.86 11.45
C VAL A 32 4.75 9.91 10.31
N GLY A 33 5.05 10.48 9.13
CA GLY A 33 5.45 9.65 7.99
C GLY A 33 6.68 8.82 8.28
N ALA A 34 7.66 9.43 8.95
CA ALA A 34 8.88 8.71 9.29
C ALA A 34 8.62 7.56 10.25
N VAL A 35 7.69 7.75 11.20
CA VAL A 35 7.36 6.69 12.15
C VAL A 35 6.61 5.56 11.44
N ILE A 36 5.67 5.89 10.56
CA ILE A 36 4.98 4.87 9.78
C ILE A 36 6.00 4.05 8.99
N ALA A 37 6.95 4.74 8.35
CA ALA A 37 7.97 4.06 7.56
C ALA A 37 8.81 3.13 8.42
N LYS A 38 9.16 3.57 9.62
CA LYS A 38 9.94 2.73 10.53
C LYS A 38 9.20 1.47 10.92
N VAL A 39 7.92 1.61 11.24
CA VAL A 39 7.10 0.46 11.59
C VAL A 39 7.02 -0.49 10.40
N MET A 40 6.79 0.04 9.22
CA MET A 40 6.66 -0.81 8.03
C MET A 40 7.97 -1.48 7.67
N ALA A 41 9.10 -0.84 7.93
CA ALA A 41 10.40 -1.41 7.59
C ALA A 41 10.71 -2.68 8.38
N THR A 42 9.98 -2.94 9.46
CA THR A 42 10.17 -4.17 10.22
C THR A 42 9.51 -5.40 9.57
N LYS A 43 8.68 -5.18 8.55
CA LYS A 43 7.99 -6.28 7.90
C LYS A 43 8.90 -6.90 6.84
N PRO A 44 8.93 -8.24 6.74
CA PRO A 44 9.91 -8.89 5.85
C PRO A 44 9.67 -8.66 4.37
N ASN A 45 8.43 -8.38 3.98
CA ASN A 45 8.11 -8.20 2.56
C ASN A 45 8.02 -6.73 2.17
N VAL A 46 8.49 -5.82 3.01
CA VAL A 46 8.38 -4.40 2.80
C VAL A 46 9.75 -3.78 2.62
N SER A 47 9.86 -2.88 1.66
CA SER A 47 11.06 -2.05 1.49
C SER A 47 10.68 -0.59 1.60
N VAL A 48 11.56 0.19 2.20
CA VAL A 48 11.33 1.61 2.45
C VAL A 48 12.47 2.39 1.83
N ARG A 49 12.12 3.46 1.13
CA ARG A 49 13.14 4.33 0.51
C ARG A 49 12.85 5.78 0.88
N TYR A 50 13.83 6.44 1.43
CA TYR A 50 13.71 7.83 1.84
C TYR A 50 14.18 8.74 0.71
N LEU A 51 13.32 9.66 0.30
CA LEU A 51 13.61 10.67 -0.70
C LEU A 51 13.58 12.03 -0.02
N PRO A 52 14.06 13.07 -0.68
CA PRO A 52 14.16 14.37 0.01
C PRO A 52 12.84 14.88 0.61
N SER A 53 11.74 14.72 -0.09
CA SER A 53 10.49 15.27 0.41
C SER A 53 9.41 14.22 0.64
N MET A 54 9.74 12.95 0.46
CA MET A 54 8.73 11.90 0.62
C MET A 54 9.43 10.58 0.96
N ILE A 55 8.62 9.63 1.41
CA ILE A 55 9.11 8.30 1.77
C ILE A 55 8.28 7.29 1.01
N ARG A 56 8.95 6.39 0.30
CA ARG A 56 8.28 5.33 -0.44
C ARG A 56 8.27 4.05 0.37
N VAL A 57 7.09 3.46 0.49
CA VAL A 57 6.92 2.16 1.13
C VAL A 57 6.33 1.22 0.11
N ASP A 58 7.05 0.17 -0.21
CA ASP A 58 6.61 -0.82 -1.20
C ASP A 58 6.60 -2.19 -0.57
N ALA A 59 5.58 -2.97 -0.87
CA ALA A 59 5.42 -4.30 -0.30
C ALA A 59 5.11 -5.30 -1.40
N THR A 60 5.58 -6.52 -1.22
CA THR A 60 5.25 -7.61 -2.12
C THR A 60 4.06 -8.35 -1.56
N GLY A 61 3.03 -8.56 -2.38
CA GLY A 61 1.85 -9.30 -1.99
C GLY A 61 0.89 -8.46 -1.16
N THR A 62 0.86 -8.71 0.12
CA THR A 62 -0.08 -8.05 1.02
C THR A 62 0.68 -7.48 2.20
N THR A 63 0.29 -6.30 2.64
CA THR A 63 0.86 -5.74 3.85
C THR A 63 -0.21 -5.04 4.66
N THR A 64 0.05 -4.85 5.93
CA THR A 64 -0.91 -4.27 6.87
C THR A 64 -0.23 -3.17 7.66
N VAL A 65 -0.92 -2.04 7.75
CA VAL A 65 -0.52 -0.96 8.64
C VAL A 65 -1.43 -1.05 9.86
N ASP A 66 -0.86 -1.51 10.96
CA ASP A 66 -1.60 -1.68 12.22
C ASP A 66 -1.60 -0.34 12.94
N TYR A 67 -2.78 0.21 13.19
CA TYR A 67 -2.88 1.56 13.75
C TYR A 67 -2.34 1.65 15.17
N ASP A 68 -2.55 0.62 15.97
CA ASP A 68 -2.05 0.63 17.34
C ASP A 68 -0.54 0.53 17.36
N GLU A 69 0.02 -0.21 16.43
CA GLU A 69 1.47 -0.32 16.30
C GLU A 69 2.08 1.05 16.01
N VAL A 70 1.45 1.81 15.11
CA VAL A 70 1.92 3.14 14.77
C VAL A 70 1.70 4.09 15.94
N SER A 71 0.53 4.01 16.60
CA SER A 71 0.27 4.83 17.77
C SER A 71 1.34 4.63 18.84
N GLU A 72 1.67 3.39 19.12
CA GLU A 72 2.68 3.06 20.10
C GLU A 72 4.04 3.60 19.68
N ALA A 73 4.38 3.45 18.42
CA ALA A 73 5.66 3.95 17.92
C ALA A 73 5.74 5.47 17.97
N LEU A 74 4.59 6.14 17.92
CA LEU A 74 4.52 7.59 18.07
C LEU A 74 4.55 8.02 19.53
N GLY A 75 4.49 7.07 20.47
CA GLY A 75 4.42 7.39 21.88
C GLY A 75 3.04 7.81 22.34
N GLU A 76 2.01 7.39 21.61
CA GLU A 76 0.64 7.81 21.87
C GLU A 76 -0.22 6.61 22.29
N GLU A 77 -1.40 6.93 22.78
CA GLU A 77 -2.35 5.91 23.19
C GLU A 77 -2.97 5.19 22.00
N PRO A 78 -3.41 3.95 22.18
CA PRO A 78 -4.15 3.27 21.12
C PRO A 78 -5.34 4.12 20.68
N GLY A 79 -5.56 4.16 19.39
CA GLY A 79 -6.63 4.97 18.83
C GLY A 79 -6.19 6.35 18.37
N PHE A 80 -4.99 6.77 18.74
CA PHE A 80 -4.47 8.05 18.29
C PHE A 80 -4.29 8.05 16.77
N PHE A 81 -3.69 7.01 16.24
CA PHE A 81 -3.47 6.89 14.80
C PHE A 81 -4.64 6.09 14.22
N ASP A 82 -5.26 6.61 13.17
CA ASP A 82 -6.40 5.97 12.54
C ASP A 82 -6.31 6.17 11.03
N ALA A 83 -7.35 5.75 10.31
CA ALA A 83 -7.36 5.85 8.85
C ALA A 83 -7.22 7.30 8.39
N ALA A 84 -7.86 8.23 9.07
CA ALA A 84 -7.79 9.64 8.69
C ALA A 84 -6.37 10.17 8.84
N GLU A 85 -5.70 9.83 9.94
CA GLU A 85 -4.31 10.22 10.15
C GLU A 85 -3.40 9.61 9.09
N PHE A 86 -3.65 8.36 8.76
CA PHE A 86 -2.86 7.69 7.74
C PHE A 86 -3.01 8.40 6.41
N GLU A 87 -4.25 8.69 6.02
CA GLU A 87 -4.50 9.34 4.74
C GLU A 87 -3.95 10.75 4.69
N GLU A 88 -3.96 11.45 5.82
CA GLU A 88 -3.40 12.78 5.89
C GLU A 88 -1.91 12.82 5.59
N ASN A 89 -1.21 11.76 5.96
CA ASN A 89 0.23 11.70 5.79
C ASN A 89 0.65 10.93 4.54
N MET A 90 -0.31 10.46 3.77
CA MET A 90 -0.06 9.70 2.56
C MET A 90 -0.38 10.57 1.34
N SER A 91 0.54 10.60 0.39
CA SER A 91 0.31 11.40 -0.79
C SER A 91 -0.32 10.57 -1.91
N THR A 92 0.21 9.38 -2.16
CA THR A 92 -0.33 8.50 -3.18
C THR A 92 -0.20 7.05 -2.73
N HIS A 93 -0.94 6.18 -3.39
CA HIS A 93 -0.79 4.75 -3.17
C HIS A 93 -1.11 4.00 -4.45
N TYR A 94 -0.67 2.77 -4.52
CA TYR A 94 -1.03 1.88 -5.60
C TYR A 94 -1.31 0.50 -5.02
N GLY A 95 -2.13 -0.28 -5.74
CA GLY A 95 -2.68 -1.50 -5.20
C GLY A 95 -4.03 -1.23 -4.56
N ARG A 96 -4.61 -2.25 -3.99
CA ARG A 96 -5.90 -2.13 -3.32
C ARG A 96 -5.68 -1.82 -1.85
N MET A 97 -6.40 -0.84 -1.35
CA MET A 97 -6.27 -0.41 0.04
C MET A 97 -7.63 -0.53 0.71
N ILE A 98 -7.66 -1.21 1.84
CA ILE A 98 -8.88 -1.40 2.62
C ILE A 98 -8.63 -0.88 4.03
N HIS A 99 -9.41 0.11 4.43
CA HIS A 99 -9.33 0.66 5.79
C HIS A 99 -10.31 -0.07 6.68
N GLU A 100 -9.81 -0.52 7.83
CA GLU A 100 -10.64 -1.10 8.87
C GLU A 100 -10.51 -0.28 10.13
N ASP A 101 -11.20 -0.68 11.19
CA ASP A 101 -11.20 0.12 12.42
C ASP A 101 -9.82 0.19 13.06
N ASP A 102 -9.05 -0.87 12.93
CA ASP A 102 -7.76 -0.98 13.61
C ASP A 102 -6.56 -1.06 12.69
N ARG A 103 -6.80 -1.03 11.38
CA ARG A 103 -5.68 -1.20 10.44
C ARG A 103 -6.08 -0.85 9.03
N THR A 104 -5.07 -0.68 8.19
CA THR A 104 -5.24 -0.60 6.74
C THR A 104 -4.51 -1.79 6.14
N ILE A 105 -5.19 -2.51 5.26
CA ILE A 105 -4.59 -3.64 4.55
C ILE A 105 -4.42 -3.25 3.10
N MET A 106 -3.27 -3.57 2.54
CA MET A 106 -2.99 -3.31 1.14
C MET A 106 -2.69 -4.61 0.41
N PHE A 107 -3.24 -4.73 -0.77
CA PHE A 107 -3.10 -5.91 -1.61
C PHE A 107 -2.52 -5.51 -2.96
N ALA A 108 -1.51 -6.24 -3.40
CA ALA A 108 -0.98 -6.06 -4.74
C ALA A 108 -1.97 -6.57 -5.78
N ASN A 109 -2.70 -7.61 -5.43
CA ASN A 109 -3.61 -8.27 -6.34
C ASN A 109 -5.06 -7.96 -5.98
N PRO A 110 -5.81 -7.34 -6.90
CA PRO A 110 -7.22 -7.03 -6.57
C PRO A 110 -8.07 -8.25 -6.26
N GLU A 111 -7.69 -9.41 -6.78
CA GLU A 111 -8.42 -10.62 -6.47
C GLU A 111 -8.28 -11.02 -5.02
N ASP A 112 -7.09 -10.83 -4.46
CA ASP A 112 -6.88 -11.12 -3.05
C ASP A 112 -7.71 -10.20 -2.17
N ALA A 113 -7.83 -8.94 -2.57
CA ALA A 113 -8.64 -7.99 -1.82
C ALA A 113 -10.12 -8.38 -1.87
N ALA A 114 -10.59 -8.78 -3.04
CA ALA A 114 -11.98 -9.18 -3.20
C ALA A 114 -12.27 -10.43 -2.39
N GLU A 115 -11.33 -11.36 -2.37
CA GLU A 115 -11.49 -12.57 -1.58
C GLU A 115 -11.54 -12.25 -0.10
N TYR A 116 -10.69 -11.35 0.34
CA TYR A 116 -10.69 -10.92 1.74
C TYR A 116 -12.03 -10.31 2.13
N LEU A 117 -12.64 -9.56 1.22
CA LEU A 117 -13.92 -8.94 1.48
C LEU A 117 -15.10 -9.90 1.30
N GLY A 118 -14.84 -11.11 0.84
CA GLY A 118 -15.88 -12.10 0.68
C GLY A 118 -16.63 -12.03 -0.62
N PHE A 119 -16.09 -11.32 -1.61
CA PHE A 119 -16.72 -11.26 -2.93
C PHE A 119 -16.39 -12.51 -3.72
N ASP A 120 -17.37 -12.97 -4.46
CA ASP A 120 -17.21 -14.13 -5.32
C ASP A 120 -16.73 -13.65 -6.68
N LEU A 121 -15.51 -14.00 -7.02
CA LEU A 121 -14.90 -13.58 -8.26
C LEU A 121 -15.12 -14.55 -9.40
N THR A 122 -15.65 -15.73 -9.11
CA THR A 122 -15.95 -16.64 -10.21
C THR A 122 -17.10 -16.08 -11.00
N PRO A 123 -17.05 -16.21 -12.33
CA PRO A 123 -18.18 -15.72 -13.11
C PRO A 123 -19.44 -16.41 -12.65
N THR A 124 -20.41 -15.61 -12.33
CA THR A 124 -21.65 -16.21 -11.91
C THR A 124 -22.44 -16.56 -13.15
N THR A 125 -22.97 -17.73 -13.12
CA THR A 125 -23.78 -18.18 -14.23
C THR A 125 -25.22 -17.85 -14.04
N ALA A 126 -25.52 -17.40 -12.90
CA ALA A 126 -26.90 -17.05 -12.63
C ALA A 126 -27.33 -15.87 -13.42
#